data_5cba2533227839f18d38098a7593e5f8
#
_entry.id   5cba2533227839f18d38098a7593e5f8
#
_cell.length_a   1.000
_cell.length_b   1.000
_cell.length_c   1.000
_cell.angle_alpha   90.00
_cell.angle_beta   90.00
_cell.angle_gamma   90.00
#
_symmetry.space_group_name_H-M   'P 1'
#
loop_
_entity.id
_entity.type
_entity.pdbx_description
1 polymer ?
#
loop_
_entity_poly.entity_id
_entity_poly.type
_entity_poly.pdbx_seq_one_letter_code
_entity_poly.pdbx_strand_id
1 'polypeptide(L)'
;MLSLDLHPLFRNNRDIELALRQFVFRAHHSGEPVAEIIPGKGTGQLQSRVLAFLGQKHMRKLYDRAEVDPHNTGRILVHFSRR
;
A
#
# COMPACT_ATOMS: atom_id res chain seq x y z
N MET A 1 -3.99 -11.44 -7.11
CA MET A 1 -3.55 -10.12 -6.59
C MET A 1 -3.20 -10.25 -5.13
N LEU A 2 -2.04 -9.72 -4.73
CA LEU A 2 -1.66 -9.70 -3.33
C LEU A 2 -2.45 -8.63 -2.58
N SER A 3 -2.70 -8.86 -1.30
CA SER A 3 -3.52 -7.96 -0.50
C SER A 3 -2.92 -7.84 0.90
N LEU A 4 -2.90 -6.62 1.42
CA LEU A 4 -2.44 -6.34 2.78
C LEU A 4 -3.53 -5.58 3.53
N ASP A 5 -4.02 -6.17 4.61
CA ASP A 5 -5.00 -5.53 5.48
C ASP A 5 -4.27 -4.93 6.68
N LEU A 6 -4.31 -3.62 6.82
CA LEU A 6 -3.64 -2.92 7.91
C LEU A 6 -4.50 -2.77 9.15
N HIS A 7 -5.75 -3.23 9.10
CA HIS A 7 -6.67 -3.06 10.22
C HIS A 7 -6.10 -3.60 11.54
N PRO A 8 -5.46 -4.78 11.57
CA PRO A 8 -4.90 -5.27 12.83
C PRO A 8 -3.71 -4.47 13.35
N LEU A 9 -3.09 -3.65 12.51
CA LEU A 9 -1.86 -2.92 12.85
C LEU A 9 -2.06 -1.43 13.06
N PHE A 10 -3.31 -0.96 13.02
CA PHE A 10 -3.57 0.47 12.90
C PHE A 10 -3.08 1.32 14.07
N ARG A 11 -2.76 0.72 15.21
CA ARG A 11 -2.33 1.45 16.39
C ARG A 11 -0.82 1.70 16.49
N ASN A 12 -0.03 1.07 15.61
CA ASN A 12 1.42 1.14 15.72
C ASN A 12 2.01 1.55 14.38
N ASN A 13 2.48 2.82 14.30
CA ASN A 13 3.01 3.36 13.06
C ASN A 13 4.21 2.59 12.55
N ARG A 14 5.09 2.15 13.46
CA ARG A 14 6.27 1.39 13.06
C ARG A 14 5.87 0.09 12.40
N ASP A 15 4.91 -0.61 12.99
CA ASP A 15 4.45 -1.89 12.44
C ASP A 15 3.78 -1.68 11.09
N ILE A 16 3.02 -0.60 10.95
CA ILE A 16 2.37 -0.25 9.67
C ILE A 16 3.42 -0.03 8.60
N GLU A 17 4.43 0.80 8.87
CA GLU A 17 5.46 1.11 7.89
C GLU A 17 6.27 -0.12 7.52
N LEU A 18 6.61 -0.93 8.50
CA LEU A 18 7.34 -2.18 8.24
C LEU A 18 6.52 -3.11 7.37
N ALA A 19 5.24 -3.27 7.69
CA ALA A 19 4.34 -4.13 6.93
C ALA A 19 4.20 -3.63 5.49
N LEU A 20 4.07 -2.32 5.32
CA LEU A 20 3.97 -1.73 3.98
C LEU A 20 5.22 -1.98 3.16
N ARG A 21 6.39 -1.77 3.77
CA ARG A 21 7.65 -1.95 3.05
C ARG A 21 7.82 -3.40 2.64
N GLN A 22 7.58 -4.33 3.55
CA GLN A 22 7.72 -5.75 3.25
C GLN A 22 6.72 -6.19 2.19
N PHE A 23 5.49 -5.69 2.28
CA PHE A 23 4.45 -6.07 1.33
C PHE A 23 4.76 -5.57 -0.08
N VAL A 24 5.11 -4.29 -0.21
CA VAL A 24 5.42 -3.71 -1.52
C VAL A 24 6.63 -4.38 -2.13
N PHE A 25 7.65 -4.66 -1.32
CA PHE A 25 8.84 -5.35 -1.78
C PHE A 25 8.50 -6.75 -2.32
N ARG A 26 7.69 -7.49 -1.57
CA ARG A 26 7.27 -8.82 -1.99
C ARG A 26 6.45 -8.77 -3.28
N ALA A 27 5.52 -7.81 -3.36
CA ALA A 27 4.70 -7.66 -4.55
C ALA A 27 5.56 -7.32 -5.77
N HIS A 28 6.53 -6.44 -5.58
CA HIS A 28 7.46 -6.08 -6.64
C HIS A 28 8.18 -7.30 -7.20
N HIS A 29 8.64 -8.19 -6.31
CA HIS A 29 9.38 -9.38 -6.73
C HIS A 29 8.49 -10.50 -7.24
N SER A 30 7.22 -10.49 -6.89
CA SER A 30 6.31 -11.57 -7.31
C SER A 30 5.87 -11.43 -8.76
N GLY A 31 6.06 -10.28 -9.37
CA GLY A 31 5.60 -10.03 -10.73
C GLY A 31 4.13 -9.70 -10.84
N GLU A 32 3.43 -9.49 -9.72
CA GLU A 32 2.03 -9.08 -9.75
C GLU A 32 1.89 -7.70 -10.37
N PRO A 33 0.92 -7.52 -11.29
CA PRO A 33 0.72 -6.19 -11.89
C PRO A 33 0.07 -5.20 -10.94
N VAL A 34 -0.73 -5.69 -9.99
CA VAL A 34 -1.47 -4.84 -9.05
C VAL A 34 -1.50 -5.53 -7.69
N ALA A 35 -1.38 -4.75 -6.64
CA ALA A 35 -1.57 -5.23 -5.27
C ALA A 35 -2.50 -4.25 -4.56
N GLU A 36 -3.21 -4.72 -3.53
CA GLU A 36 -4.10 -3.84 -2.79
C GLU A 36 -3.67 -3.72 -1.34
N ILE A 37 -3.86 -2.53 -0.78
CA ILE A 37 -3.64 -2.25 0.63
C ILE A 37 -4.95 -1.75 1.19
N ILE A 38 -5.40 -2.35 2.29
CA ILE A 38 -6.68 -2.04 2.90
C ILE A 38 -6.44 -1.32 4.23
N PRO A 39 -6.43 0.03 4.25
CA PRO A 39 -6.27 0.76 5.50
C PRO A 39 -7.53 0.82 6.34
N GLY A 40 -8.69 0.52 5.73
CA GLY A 40 -9.96 0.65 6.41
C GLY A 40 -10.65 1.96 6.07
N LYS A 41 -11.88 2.10 6.53
CA LYS A 41 -12.73 3.21 6.13
C LYS A 41 -12.84 4.32 7.18
N GLY A 42 -11.98 4.39 8.15
CA GLY A 42 -12.10 5.34 9.23
C GLY A 42 -12.07 6.80 8.76
N THR A 43 -11.30 7.63 9.44
CA THR A 43 -11.26 9.07 9.19
C THR A 43 -10.45 9.45 7.95
N GLY A 44 -9.82 8.51 7.29
CA GLY A 44 -8.92 8.79 6.20
C GLY A 44 -7.49 9.05 6.63
N GLN A 45 -7.24 9.11 7.94
CA GLN A 45 -5.88 9.39 8.44
C GLN A 45 -4.92 8.27 8.06
N LEU A 46 -5.34 7.03 8.22
CA LEU A 46 -4.47 5.90 7.88
C LEU A 46 -4.22 5.84 6.39
N GLN A 47 -5.25 6.11 5.59
CA GLN A 47 -5.11 6.18 4.15
C GLN A 47 -4.07 7.23 3.74
N SER A 48 -4.17 8.43 4.32
CA SER A 48 -3.22 9.50 4.02
C SER A 48 -1.81 9.11 4.43
N ARG A 49 -1.68 8.43 5.56
CA ARG A 49 -0.37 7.99 6.05
C ARG A 49 0.25 6.95 5.11
N VAL A 50 -0.57 6.01 4.62
CA VAL A 50 -0.10 5.01 3.68
C VAL A 50 0.39 5.68 2.40
N LEU A 51 -0.39 6.61 1.85
CA LEU A 51 0.00 7.30 0.64
C LEU A 51 1.28 8.11 0.82
N ALA A 52 1.41 8.76 1.97
CA ALA A 52 2.62 9.53 2.28
C ALA A 52 3.85 8.63 2.37
N PHE A 53 3.70 7.47 3.01
CA PHE A 53 4.81 6.52 3.11
C PHE A 53 5.20 5.99 1.74
N LEU A 54 4.23 5.61 0.93
CA LEU A 54 4.50 5.11 -0.42
C LEU A 54 5.12 6.18 -1.30
N GLY A 55 4.86 7.46 -1.02
CA GLY A 55 5.43 8.56 -1.77
C GLY A 55 6.89 8.85 -1.47
N GLN A 56 7.47 8.20 -0.46
CA GLN A 56 8.88 8.39 -0.14
C GLN A 56 9.76 7.82 -1.24
N LYS A 57 10.91 8.47 -1.43
CA LYS A 57 11.77 8.19 -2.57
C LYS A 57 12.17 6.72 -2.66
N HIS A 58 12.53 6.11 -1.55
CA HIS A 58 12.98 4.72 -1.54
C HIS A 58 11.84 3.74 -1.86
N MET A 59 10.60 4.12 -1.57
CA MET A 59 9.46 3.29 -1.88
C MET A 59 9.03 3.41 -3.33
N ARG A 60 9.16 4.61 -3.90
CA ARG A 60 8.72 4.86 -5.26
C ARG A 60 9.50 4.08 -6.31
N LYS A 61 10.66 3.56 -5.93
CA LYS A 61 11.44 2.71 -6.84
C LYS A 61 10.82 1.33 -7.02
N LEU A 62 9.90 0.95 -6.15
CA LEU A 62 9.36 -0.41 -6.13
C LEU A 62 8.06 -0.55 -6.88
N TYR A 63 7.38 0.55 -7.20
CA TYR A 63 6.08 0.50 -7.86
C TYR A 63 5.97 1.64 -8.88
N ASP A 64 4.97 1.52 -9.74
CA ASP A 64 4.75 2.50 -10.81
C ASP A 64 3.86 3.65 -10.32
N ARG A 65 2.72 3.31 -9.73
CA ARG A 65 1.83 4.32 -9.15
C ARG A 65 0.94 3.70 -8.08
N ALA A 66 0.43 4.56 -7.20
CA ALA A 66 -0.49 4.15 -6.14
C ALA A 66 -1.67 5.10 -6.15
N GLU A 67 -2.87 4.58 -5.95
CA GLU A 67 -4.10 5.39 -6.00
C GLU A 67 -5.15 4.78 -5.10
N VAL A 68 -6.04 5.64 -4.60
CA VAL A 68 -7.24 5.17 -3.90
C VAL A 68 -8.19 4.62 -4.95
N ASP A 69 -8.73 3.43 -4.72
CA ASP A 69 -9.66 2.82 -5.66
C ASP A 69 -10.93 3.69 -5.73
N PRO A 70 -11.28 4.23 -6.91
CA PRO A 70 -12.47 5.08 -7.03
C PRO A 70 -13.77 4.34 -6.76
N HIS A 71 -13.76 3.02 -6.88
CA HIS A 71 -14.97 2.20 -6.65
C HIS A 71 -15.04 1.65 -5.23
N ASN A 72 -13.93 1.69 -4.51
CA ASN A 72 -13.90 1.22 -3.14
C ASN A 72 -12.83 2.01 -2.39
N THR A 73 -13.26 3.14 -1.79
CA THR A 73 -12.34 4.05 -1.14
C THR A 73 -11.70 3.47 0.11
N GLY A 74 -12.09 2.27 0.52
CA GLY A 74 -11.46 1.58 1.64
C GLY A 74 -10.18 0.87 1.27
N ARG A 75 -9.71 0.97 0.02
CA ARG A 75 -8.46 0.32 -0.38
C ARG A 75 -7.63 1.22 -1.31
N ILE A 76 -6.34 0.95 -1.31
CA ILE A 76 -5.38 1.62 -2.17
C ILE A 76 -4.84 0.57 -3.14
N LEU A 77 -4.79 0.91 -4.41
CA LEU A 77 -4.24 0.03 -5.44
C LEU A 77 -2.83 0.48 -5.77
N VAL A 78 -1.89 -0.46 -5.75
CA VAL A 78 -0.50 -0.21 -6.10
C VAL A 78 -0.20 -0.94 -7.40
N HIS A 79 0.19 -0.18 -8.41
CA HIS A 79 0.42 -0.71 -9.75
C HIS A 79 1.92 -0.86 -9.99
N PHE A 80 2.31 -1.99 -10.56
CA PHE A 80 3.71 -2.31 -10.83
C PHE A 80 3.92 -2.41 -12.33
N SER A 81 5.03 -1.83 -12.80
CA SER A 81 5.40 -1.97 -14.20
C SER A 81 5.73 -3.42 -14.51
N ARG A 82 5.32 -3.88 -15.67
CA ARG A 82 5.60 -5.23 -16.14
C ARG A 82 6.46 -5.16 -17.39
N ARG A 83 7.32 -6.13 -17.48
CA ARG A 83 8.23 -6.21 -18.62
C ARG A 83 8.03 -7.44 -19.42
#